data_dbd0985a253618c0b7e3a82c67324cb6
#
_entry.id   dbd0985a253618c0b7e3a82c67324cb6
#
_cell.length_a   1.000
_cell.length_b   1.000
_cell.length_c   1.000
_cell.angle_alpha   90.00
_cell.angle_beta   90.00
_cell.angle_gamma   90.00
#
_symmetry.space_group_name_H-M   'P 1'
#
loop_
_entity.id
_entity.type
_entity.pdbx_description
1 polymer ?
#
loop_
_entity_poly.entity_id
_entity_poly.type
_entity_poly.pdbx_seq_one_letter_code
_entity_poly.pdbx_strand_id
1 'polypeptide(L)' 'MSREYAEHRIKEALKLSKGNPTKARQQIIAWTFEDTKLLHALARPHLTGIVAHAV' A
#
# COMPACT_ATOMS: atom_id res chain seq x y z
N MET A 1 7.25 -3.32 -11.23
CA MET A 1 7.84 -2.43 -10.25
C MET A 1 6.97 -2.22 -9.01
N SER A 2 5.75 -1.84 -9.20
CA SER A 2 4.87 -1.46 -8.10
C SER A 2 4.60 -2.58 -7.10
N ARG A 3 4.40 -3.81 -7.60
CA ARG A 3 4.10 -4.94 -6.72
C ARG A 3 5.25 -5.28 -5.80
N GLU A 4 6.47 -5.30 -6.33
CA GLU A 4 7.65 -5.60 -5.53
C GLU A 4 7.89 -4.53 -4.49
N TYR A 5 7.67 -3.27 -4.86
CA TYR A 5 7.80 -2.16 -3.95
C TYR A 5 6.77 -2.27 -2.81
N ALA A 6 5.52 -2.56 -3.16
CA ALA A 6 4.46 -2.72 -2.16
C ALA A 6 4.79 -3.88 -1.20
N GLU A 7 5.24 -5.00 -1.72
CA GLU A 7 5.62 -6.14 -0.89
C GLU A 7 6.75 -5.78 0.07
N HIS A 8 7.74 -5.05 -0.43
CA HIS A 8 8.85 -4.60 0.40
C HIS A 8 8.37 -3.71 1.54
N ARG A 9 7.47 -2.78 1.26
CA ARG A 9 6.94 -1.89 2.29
C ARG A 9 6.07 -2.64 3.29
N ILE A 10 5.30 -3.63 2.82
CA ILE A 10 4.49 -4.46 3.72
C ILE A 10 5.39 -5.23 4.68
N LYS A 11 6.45 -5.84 4.18
CA LYS A 11 7.41 -6.54 5.02
C LYS A 11 8.07 -5.62 6.03
N GLU A 12 8.41 -4.42 5.60
CA GLU A 12 8.99 -3.41 6.48
C GLU A 12 8.02 -3.02 7.59
N ALA A 13 6.75 -2.81 7.25
CA ALA A 13 5.72 -2.48 8.23
C ALA A 13 5.53 -3.60 9.25
N LEU A 14 5.51 -4.85 8.79
CA LEU A 14 5.41 -6.00 9.68
C LEU A 14 6.60 -6.08 10.63
N LYS A 15 7.78 -5.80 10.12
CA LYS A 15 8.99 -5.80 10.93
C LYS A 15 8.94 -4.71 12.00
N LEU A 16 8.52 -3.50 11.63
CA LEU A 16 8.42 -2.38 12.56
C LEU A 16 7.35 -2.61 13.62
N SER A 17 6.28 -3.30 13.26
CA SER A 17 5.17 -3.59 14.17
C SER A 17 5.36 -4.89 14.94
N LYS A 18 6.53 -5.52 14.80
CA LYS A 18 6.85 -6.79 15.47
C LYS A 18 5.86 -7.90 15.15
N GLY A 19 5.43 -7.95 13.89
CA GLY A 19 4.51 -8.96 13.42
C GLY A 19 3.04 -8.71 13.72
N ASN A 20 2.70 -7.53 14.24
CA ASN A 20 1.31 -7.19 14.51
C ASN A 20 0.63 -6.70 13.22
N PRO A 21 -0.29 -7.49 12.62
CA PRO A 21 -0.88 -7.10 11.34
C PRO A 21 -1.71 -5.82 11.40
N THR A 22 -2.37 -5.55 12.51
CA THR A 22 -3.18 -4.34 12.67
C THR A 22 -2.30 -3.11 12.66
N LYS A 23 -1.20 -3.14 13.41
CA LYS A 23 -0.27 -2.02 13.44
C LYS A 23 0.46 -1.86 12.12
N ALA A 24 0.82 -2.97 11.48
CA ALA A 24 1.45 -2.93 10.17
C ALA A 24 0.55 -2.26 9.15
N ARG A 25 -0.74 -2.59 9.16
CA ARG A 25 -1.72 -1.99 8.28
C ARG A 25 -1.84 -0.49 8.51
N GLN A 26 -1.89 -0.07 9.76
CA GLN A 26 -1.95 1.34 10.09
C GLN A 26 -0.70 2.09 9.61
N GLN A 27 0.46 1.45 9.73
CA GLN A 27 1.71 2.03 9.25
C GLN A 27 1.70 2.19 7.74
N ILE A 28 1.21 1.19 7.02
CA ILE A 28 1.12 1.24 5.57
C ILE A 28 0.19 2.36 5.13
N ILE A 29 -0.96 2.49 5.78
CA ILE A 29 -1.91 3.56 5.49
C ILE A 29 -1.27 4.92 5.72
N ALA A 30 -0.56 5.09 6.82
CA ALA A 30 0.15 6.34 7.10
C ALA A 30 1.18 6.66 6.02
N TRP A 31 1.92 5.66 5.56
CA TRP A 31 2.90 5.87 4.49
C TRP A 31 2.27 6.28 3.17
N THR A 32 1.06 5.82 2.86
CA THR A 32 0.40 6.18 1.61
C THR A 32 0.06 7.66 1.52
N PHE A 33 -0.04 8.34 2.64
CA PHE A 33 -0.25 9.79 2.65
C PHE A 33 0.99 10.56 2.23
N GLU A 34 2.16 9.97 2.38
CA GLU A 34 3.43 10.60 2.06
C GLU A 34 4.06 10.03 0.80
N ASP A 35 3.70 8.81 0.45
CA ASP A 35 4.32 8.06 -0.63
C ASP A 35 3.28 7.68 -1.68
N THR A 36 3.17 8.50 -2.72
CA THR A 36 2.22 8.25 -3.81
C THR A 36 2.54 6.98 -4.58
N LYS A 37 3.80 6.59 -4.65
CA LYS A 37 4.19 5.35 -5.33
C LYS A 37 3.61 4.15 -4.59
N LEU A 38 3.68 4.16 -3.26
CA LEU A 38 3.09 3.10 -2.46
C LEU A 38 1.58 3.09 -2.60
N LEU A 39 0.96 4.25 -2.57
CA LEU A 39 -0.48 4.36 -2.76
C LEU A 39 -0.91 3.77 -4.09
N HIS A 40 -0.22 4.13 -5.17
CA HIS A 40 -0.52 3.60 -6.49
C HIS A 40 -0.28 2.09 -6.58
N ALA A 41 0.77 1.59 -5.94
CA ALA A 41 1.08 0.18 -5.95
C ALA A 41 0.00 -0.66 -5.29
N LEU A 42 -0.55 -0.18 -4.19
CA LEU A 42 -1.58 -0.88 -3.43
C LEU A 42 -2.98 -0.72 -4.02
N ALA A 43 -3.28 0.45 -4.55
CA ALA A 43 -4.61 0.78 -5.03
C ALA A 43 -4.78 0.63 -6.55
N ARG A 44 -3.74 0.26 -7.26
CA ARG A 44 -3.75 0.21 -8.71
C ARG A 44 -4.94 -0.54 -9.33
N PRO A 45 -5.25 -1.77 -8.92
CA PRO A 45 -6.39 -2.48 -9.50
C PRO A 45 -7.71 -1.78 -9.21
N HIS A 46 -7.83 -1.21 -8.03
CA HIS A 46 -9.03 -0.50 -7.62
C HIS A 46 -9.20 0.80 -8.43
N LEU A 47 -8.11 1.54 -8.60
CA LEU A 47 -8.13 2.76 -9.40
C LEU A 47 -8.51 2.48 -10.85
N THR A 48 -8.01 1.39 -11.39
CA THR A 48 -8.36 0.99 -12.76
C THR A 48 -9.85 0.74 -12.87
N GLY A 49 -10.45 0.07 -11.90
CA GLY A 49 -11.88 -0.17 -11.87
C GLY A 49 -12.69 1.11 -11.78
N ILE A 50 -12.26 2.04 -10.93
CA ILE A 50 -12.92 3.32 -10.77
C ILE A 50 -12.89 4.12 -12.07
N VAL A 51 -11.74 4.17 -12.71
CA VAL A 51 -11.59 4.89 -13.97
C VAL A 51 -12.51 4.29 -15.04
N ALA A 52 -12.59 2.97 -15.11
CA ALA A 52 -13.46 2.30 -16.05
C ALA A 52 -14.93 2.67 -15.82
N HIS A 53 -15.34 2.81 -14.58
CA HIS A 53 -16.69 3.19 -14.25
C HIS A 53 -16.96 4.67 -14.49
N ALA A 54 -15.97 5.52 -14.29
CA ALA A 54 -16.11 6.95 -14.48
C ALA A 54 -16.25 7.32 -15.94
N VAL A 55 -15.71 6.51 -16.80
CA VAL A 55 -15.79 6.72 -18.25
C VAL A 55 -17.05 6.10 -18.81
#